data_c8a38d6e9becf861689689726bfb1cf0
#
_entry.id   c8a38d6e9becf861689689726bfb1cf0
#
_cell.length_a   1.000
_cell.length_b   1.000
_cell.length_c   1.000
_cell.angle_alpha   90.00
_cell.angle_beta   90.00
_cell.angle_gamma   90.00
#
_symmetry.space_group_name_H-M   'P 1'
#
loop_
_entity.id
_entity.type
_entity.pdbx_description
1 polymer ?
#
loop_
_entity_poly.entity_id
_entity_poly.type
_entity_poly.pdbx_seq_one_letter_code
_entity_poly.pdbx_strand_id
1 'polypeptide(L)'
;MTSDKTTLLEFPTPFPIKIMGEAQDGFAQAIVAIVVKHAPGFDPAGTEMRPSKQGRYLGITCTITATSQAQLDALYRELSAHPLVKMVL
;
A
#
# COMPACT_ATOMS: atom_id res chain seq x y z
N MET A 1 5.10 4.11 -30.05
CA MET A 1 5.35 4.25 -29.23
C MET A 1 4.64 4.04 -28.19
N THR A 2 4.02 3.43 -28.06
CA THR A 2 3.18 3.22 -27.14
C THR A 2 3.72 2.73 -25.90
N SER A 3 4.76 2.08 -25.90
CA SER A 3 5.35 1.62 -24.69
C SER A 3 5.64 2.79 -23.79
N ASP A 4 5.50 3.93 -24.28
CA ASP A 4 5.76 5.04 -23.48
C ASP A 4 4.97 5.12 -22.28
N LYS A 5 3.84 4.47 -22.25
CA LYS A 5 3.05 4.58 -21.10
C LYS A 5 3.71 4.03 -19.89
N THR A 6 4.46 2.99 -20.04
CA THR A 6 5.10 2.40 -18.91
C THR A 6 6.22 3.25 -18.39
N THR A 7 6.69 4.18 -19.19
CA THR A 7 7.78 5.01 -18.75
C THR A 7 7.32 6.29 -18.11
N LEU A 8 6.03 6.47 -17.97
CA LEU A 8 5.55 7.66 -17.35
C LEU A 8 5.86 7.71 -15.88
N LEU A 9 6.06 6.55 -15.25
CA LEU A 9 6.38 6.52 -13.85
C LEU A 9 7.88 6.64 -13.69
N GLU A 10 8.31 7.75 -13.16
CA GLU A 10 9.73 7.99 -12.96
C GLU A 10 10.09 7.84 -11.50
N PHE A 11 11.17 7.16 -11.22
CA PHE A 11 11.60 6.90 -9.86
C PHE A 11 12.78 7.78 -9.49
N PRO A 12 12.88 8.20 -8.24
CA PRO A 12 11.91 7.96 -7.17
C PRO A 12 10.74 8.92 -7.28
N THR A 13 9.59 8.49 -6.78
CA THR A 13 8.40 9.32 -6.84
C THR A 13 7.47 8.99 -5.69
N PRO A 14 6.73 9.98 -5.17
CA PRO A 14 5.68 9.67 -4.19
C PRO A 14 4.64 8.77 -4.85
N PHE A 15 4.16 7.79 -4.12
CA PHE A 15 3.25 6.81 -4.69
C PHE A 15 2.25 6.39 -3.63
N PRO A 16 0.99 6.83 -3.72
CA PRO A 16 -0.02 6.45 -2.74
C PRO A 16 -0.55 5.06 -3.04
N ILE A 17 -0.65 4.24 -2.00
CA ILE A 17 -1.19 2.90 -2.10
C ILE A 17 -2.38 2.83 -1.18
N LYS A 18 -3.51 2.36 -1.71
CA LYS A 18 -4.72 2.19 -0.93
C LYS A 18 -4.99 0.72 -0.73
N ILE A 19 -5.13 0.32 0.52
CA ILE A 19 -5.37 -1.07 0.88
C ILE A 19 -6.70 -1.12 1.61
N MET A 20 -7.58 -2.00 1.16
CA MET A 20 -8.85 -2.21 1.83
C MET A 20 -8.92 -3.62 2.35
N GLY A 21 -9.30 -3.80 3.59
CA GLY A 21 -9.43 -5.12 4.17
C GLY A 21 -10.38 -5.15 5.35
N GLU A 22 -10.43 -6.29 6.01
CA GLU A 22 -11.33 -6.47 7.14
C GLU A 22 -10.78 -5.76 8.36
N ALA A 23 -11.67 -5.04 9.06
CA ALA A 23 -11.28 -4.24 10.21
C ALA A 23 -11.17 -5.13 11.45
N GLN A 24 -10.10 -5.89 11.52
CA GLN A 24 -9.83 -6.75 12.66
C GLN A 24 -8.63 -6.24 13.42
N ASP A 25 -8.55 -6.66 14.68
CA ASP A 25 -7.42 -6.25 15.51
C ASP A 25 -6.12 -6.66 14.85
N GLY A 26 -5.17 -5.74 14.83
CA GLY A 26 -3.86 -6.01 14.27
C GLY A 26 -3.76 -5.83 12.78
N PHE A 27 -4.88 -5.61 12.08
CA PHE A 27 -4.82 -5.48 10.62
C PHE A 27 -3.98 -4.28 10.22
N ALA A 28 -4.24 -3.12 10.79
CA ALA A 28 -3.50 -1.91 10.41
C ALA A 28 -2.01 -2.06 10.70
N GLN A 29 -1.67 -2.62 11.86
CA GLN A 29 -0.28 -2.81 12.20
C GLN A 29 0.41 -3.75 11.24
N ALA A 30 -0.28 -4.81 10.83
CA ALA A 30 0.30 -5.77 9.89
C ALA A 30 0.56 -5.12 8.54
N ILE A 31 -0.39 -4.31 8.07
CA ILE A 31 -0.25 -3.64 6.79
C ILE A 31 0.90 -2.64 6.84
N VAL A 32 0.98 -1.83 7.91
CA VAL A 32 2.06 -0.86 8.03
C VAL A 32 3.41 -1.56 8.08
N ALA A 33 3.49 -2.72 8.77
CA ALA A 33 4.73 -3.46 8.82
C ALA A 33 5.17 -3.92 7.44
N ILE A 34 4.23 -4.37 6.61
CA ILE A 34 4.55 -4.77 5.25
C ILE A 34 5.05 -3.58 4.45
N VAL A 35 4.37 -2.43 4.58
CA VAL A 35 4.77 -1.23 3.85
C VAL A 35 6.18 -0.81 4.24
N VAL A 36 6.48 -0.78 5.54
CA VAL A 36 7.80 -0.38 6.01
C VAL A 36 8.87 -1.36 5.53
N LYS A 37 8.53 -2.64 5.47
CA LYS A 37 9.48 -3.64 5.01
C LYS A 37 9.94 -3.35 3.58
N HIS A 38 9.04 -2.93 2.72
CA HIS A 38 9.36 -2.65 1.32
C HIS A 38 9.72 -1.20 1.05
N ALA A 39 9.36 -0.31 1.96
CA ALA A 39 9.67 1.11 1.85
C ALA A 39 10.14 1.62 3.21
N PRO A 40 11.38 1.32 3.57
CA PRO A 40 11.87 1.62 4.93
C PRO A 40 11.81 3.08 5.33
N GLY A 41 11.77 3.98 4.36
CA GLY A 41 11.67 5.41 4.68
C GLY A 41 10.24 5.87 4.98
N PHE A 42 9.26 5.00 4.86
CA PHE A 42 7.89 5.40 5.13
C PHE A 42 7.72 5.66 6.62
N ASP A 43 7.10 6.80 6.95
CA ASP A 43 6.81 7.14 8.34
C ASP A 43 5.42 6.61 8.68
N PRO A 44 5.31 5.66 9.60
CA PRO A 44 4.01 5.11 9.97
C PRO A 44 3.00 6.16 10.43
N ALA A 45 3.48 7.29 10.94
CA ALA A 45 2.56 8.36 11.36
C ALA A 45 1.83 8.96 10.17
N GLY A 46 2.32 8.74 8.96
CA GLY A 46 1.67 9.23 7.76
C GLY A 46 0.60 8.30 7.22
N THR A 47 0.28 7.23 7.94
CA THR A 47 -0.76 6.32 7.51
C THR A 47 -2.13 6.95 7.71
N GLU A 48 -2.96 6.92 6.66
CA GLU A 48 -4.32 7.43 6.74
C GLU A 48 -5.26 6.26 6.78
N MET A 49 -6.24 6.31 7.67
CA MET A 49 -7.19 5.22 7.81
C MET A 49 -8.60 5.74 7.76
N ARG A 50 -9.46 5.01 7.07
CA ARG A 50 -10.86 5.37 6.95
C ARG A 50 -11.72 4.13 7.10
N PRO A 51 -12.46 4.00 8.20
CA PRO A 51 -13.35 2.85 8.36
C PRO A 51 -14.55 2.98 7.43
N SER A 52 -15.11 1.84 7.05
CA SER A 52 -16.34 1.83 6.27
C SER A 52 -17.50 2.25 7.15
N LYS A 53 -18.62 2.50 6.51
CA LYS A 53 -19.77 3.01 7.21
C LYS A 53 -20.16 2.21 8.43
N GLN A 54 -20.07 0.90 8.36
CA GLN A 54 -20.46 0.05 9.47
C GLN A 54 -19.26 -0.51 10.22
N GLY A 55 -18.08 -0.05 9.92
CA GLY A 55 -16.89 -0.49 10.63
C GLY A 55 -16.39 -1.88 10.27
N ARG A 56 -16.99 -2.52 9.26
CA ARG A 56 -16.58 -3.86 8.89
C ARG A 56 -15.27 -3.88 8.13
N TYR A 57 -15.02 -2.84 7.34
CA TYR A 57 -13.83 -2.75 6.52
C TYR A 57 -13.03 -1.52 6.89
N LEU A 58 -11.75 -1.56 6.61
CA LEU A 58 -10.86 -0.45 6.89
C LEU A 58 -10.06 -0.17 5.63
N GLY A 59 -10.07 1.09 5.21
CA GLY A 59 -9.21 1.55 4.12
C GLY A 59 -7.97 2.17 4.72
N ILE A 60 -6.81 1.80 4.21
CA ILE A 60 -5.54 2.30 4.68
C ILE A 60 -4.81 2.90 3.49
N THR A 61 -4.36 4.13 3.62
CA THR A 61 -3.59 4.79 2.57
C THR A 61 -2.21 5.09 3.08
N CYS A 62 -1.21 4.64 2.35
CA CYS A 62 0.19 4.89 2.67
C CYS A 62 0.84 5.48 1.43
N THR A 63 1.40 6.68 1.57
CA THR A 63 2.13 7.28 0.46
C THR A 63 3.61 7.01 0.69
N ILE A 64 4.17 6.17 -0.15
CA ILE A 64 5.58 5.79 -0.03
C ILE A 64 6.39 6.52 -1.08
N THR A 65 7.70 6.46 -0.94
CA THR A 65 8.59 6.86 -2.02
C THR A 65 8.89 5.59 -2.82
N ALA A 66 8.34 5.52 -4.02
CA ALA A 66 8.59 4.38 -4.88
C ALA A 66 9.94 4.56 -5.56
N THR A 67 10.79 3.55 -5.44
CA THR A 67 12.15 3.64 -5.97
C THR A 67 12.37 2.78 -7.20
N SER A 68 11.50 1.82 -7.44
CA SER A 68 11.62 0.96 -8.62
C SER A 68 10.32 0.20 -8.83
N GLN A 69 10.14 -0.32 -10.03
CA GLN A 69 8.99 -1.17 -10.31
C GLN A 69 9.08 -2.46 -9.51
N ALA A 70 10.29 -2.98 -9.33
CA ALA A 70 10.45 -4.21 -8.56
C ALA A 70 9.99 -4.04 -7.12
N GLN A 71 10.27 -2.88 -6.53
CA GLN A 71 9.81 -2.60 -5.18
C GLN A 71 8.28 -2.63 -5.12
N LEU A 72 7.64 -1.96 -6.08
CA LEU A 72 6.19 -1.92 -6.09
C LEU A 72 5.59 -3.30 -6.30
N ASP A 73 6.15 -4.07 -7.21
CA ASP A 73 5.63 -5.41 -7.47
C ASP A 73 5.72 -6.29 -6.24
N ALA A 74 6.85 -6.23 -5.54
CA ALA A 74 7.03 -7.03 -4.34
C ALA A 74 6.07 -6.60 -3.24
N LEU A 75 5.88 -5.29 -3.08
CA LEU A 75 4.98 -4.77 -2.07
C LEU A 75 3.54 -5.18 -2.36
N TYR A 76 3.10 -5.00 -3.61
CA TYR A 76 1.74 -5.36 -3.98
C TYR A 76 1.48 -6.85 -3.80
N ARG A 77 2.48 -7.67 -4.13
CA ARG A 77 2.35 -9.10 -3.98
C ARG A 77 2.17 -9.50 -2.53
N GLU A 78 2.94 -8.91 -1.63
CA GLU A 78 2.82 -9.26 -0.23
C GLU A 78 1.53 -8.73 0.37
N LEU A 79 1.13 -7.51 0.02
CA LEU A 79 -0.14 -6.97 0.50
C LEU A 79 -1.31 -7.85 0.06
N SER A 80 -1.31 -8.23 -1.22
CA SER A 80 -2.40 -9.01 -1.76
C SER A 80 -2.46 -10.42 -1.18
N ALA A 81 -1.35 -10.91 -0.66
CA ALA A 81 -1.31 -12.24 -0.06
C ALA A 81 -1.84 -12.26 1.37
N HIS A 82 -2.02 -11.10 1.98
CA HIS A 82 -2.48 -11.07 3.36
C HIS A 82 -3.96 -11.48 3.42
N PRO A 83 -4.32 -12.40 4.30
CA PRO A 83 -5.69 -12.95 4.30
C PRO A 83 -6.79 -11.94 4.58
N LEU A 84 -6.50 -10.84 5.25
CA LEU A 84 -7.53 -9.85 5.54
C LEU A 84 -7.65 -8.80 4.43
N VAL A 85 -6.72 -8.75 3.49
CA VAL A 85 -6.75 -7.76 2.42
C VAL A 85 -7.76 -8.19 1.35
N LYS A 86 -8.64 -7.26 0.99
CA LYS A 86 -9.64 -7.49 -0.04
C LYS A 86 -9.27 -6.83 -1.35
N MET A 87 -8.56 -5.70 -1.28
CA MET A 87 -8.24 -4.95 -2.49
C MET A 87 -7.04 -4.06 -2.25
N VAL A 88 -6.18 -3.95 -3.25
CA VAL A 88 -5.04 -3.02 -3.22
C VAL A 88 -5.13 -2.19 -4.49
N LEU A 89 -5.11 -0.87 -4.33
CA LEU A 89 -5.18 0.03 -5.47
C LEU A 89 -3.93 0.85 -5.63
#